data_116999ec58d0291d19efd6197d0e35bf
#
_entry.id   116999ec58d0291d19efd6197d0e35bf
#
_cell.length_a   1.000
_cell.length_b   1.000
_cell.length_c   1.000
_cell.angle_alpha   90.00
_cell.angle_beta   90.00
_cell.angle_gamma   90.00
#
_symmetry.space_group_name_H-M   'P 1'
#
loop_
_entity.id
_entity.type
_entity.pdbx_description
1 polymer ?
#
loop_
_entity_poly.entity_id
_entity_poly.type
_entity_poly.pdbx_seq_one_letter_code
_entity_poly.pdbx_strand_id
1 'polypeptide(L)'
;FVPEKDFLLKTVPYMQMDPKVGLVQGRWGHLNRTESGLTLAQSIGIDGHFVVEQSARSWGGLFMNFNGTAGVWRKQAILDAGGWEGDTLTEDMDLSYRSQLAGWKMKFVFDVIVPAELPNDINAFKAQQFRWAKGSIQTAIKVLPRVFRAKIPFRVKLGSFMHTTHYSIHPCMLFTALCAFPLLAWFEPIRGLPTWIFAIAFTFIFLAAIAPSVLYFVAQRCSGYTGWKVRLLSMPILMALGVGIAVSNTGAVFAAVTGKKGSFVRTPKKGAKSISHYAQKFPVIAALEIVVGCYCVVGLLAYIGAQKFIIGPFLALYAVGFLAVGVLSFMQYFENLMDAHRARRAQAAATAQVHDI
;
A
#
# COMPACT_ATOMS: atom_id res chain seq x y z
N PHE A 1 -17.62 -0.99 -3.12
CA PHE A 1 -17.73 -2.42 -2.85
C PHE A 1 -19.12 -2.90 -3.18
N VAL A 2 -19.20 -4.01 -3.89
CA VAL A 2 -20.47 -4.60 -4.37
C VAL A 2 -20.48 -6.07 -3.93
N PRO A 3 -20.96 -6.38 -2.70
CA PRO A 3 -21.08 -7.76 -2.26
C PRO A 3 -22.19 -8.47 -3.03
N GLU A 4 -22.04 -9.79 -3.23
CA GLU A 4 -23.10 -10.64 -3.75
C GLU A 4 -24.27 -10.74 -2.76
N LYS A 5 -25.47 -11.07 -3.26
CA LYS A 5 -26.69 -11.15 -2.44
C LYS A 5 -26.61 -12.19 -1.31
N ASP A 6 -25.81 -13.23 -1.49
CA ASP A 6 -25.60 -14.32 -0.54
C ASP A 6 -24.40 -14.11 0.40
N PHE A 7 -23.81 -12.91 0.40
CA PHE A 7 -22.62 -12.58 1.21
C PHE A 7 -22.81 -12.94 2.70
N LEU A 8 -23.95 -12.59 3.28
CA LEU A 8 -24.25 -12.93 4.68
C LEU A 8 -24.44 -14.44 4.88
N LEU A 9 -25.06 -15.14 3.92
CA LEU A 9 -25.21 -16.58 3.98
C LEU A 9 -23.88 -17.32 3.92
N LYS A 10 -22.88 -16.75 3.26
CA LYS A 10 -21.52 -17.31 3.15
C LYS A 10 -20.61 -16.93 4.33
N THR A 11 -20.95 -15.91 5.12
CA THR A 11 -20.06 -15.39 6.18
C THR A 11 -20.58 -15.67 7.60
N VAL A 12 -21.88 -15.45 7.87
CA VAL A 12 -22.48 -15.60 9.20
C VAL A 12 -22.34 -17.03 9.79
N PRO A 13 -22.48 -18.12 9.00
CA PRO A 13 -22.32 -19.48 9.54
C PRO A 13 -21.02 -19.73 10.29
N TYR A 14 -19.91 -19.12 9.87
CA TYR A 14 -18.62 -19.26 10.59
C TYR A 14 -18.69 -18.71 12.01
N MET A 15 -19.50 -17.67 12.25
CA MET A 15 -19.72 -17.13 13.59
C MET A 15 -20.65 -18.00 14.43
N GLN A 16 -21.57 -18.72 13.79
CA GLN A 16 -22.47 -19.65 14.48
C GLN A 16 -21.74 -20.92 14.92
N MET A 17 -20.85 -21.43 14.04
CA MET A 17 -20.06 -22.65 14.33
C MET A 17 -18.97 -22.43 15.41
N ASP A 18 -18.38 -21.24 15.50
CA ASP A 18 -17.41 -20.91 16.54
C ASP A 18 -17.80 -19.58 17.23
N PRO A 19 -18.29 -19.63 18.47
CA PRO A 19 -18.67 -18.45 19.24
C PRO A 19 -17.52 -17.46 19.50
N LYS A 20 -16.27 -17.92 19.36
CA LYS A 20 -15.06 -17.10 19.51
C LYS A 20 -14.71 -16.32 18.25
N VAL A 21 -15.37 -16.55 17.11
CA VAL A 21 -15.15 -15.77 15.89
C VAL A 21 -15.83 -14.40 16.04
N GLY A 22 -15.00 -13.36 16.10
CA GLY A 22 -15.41 -11.96 16.21
C GLY A 22 -15.54 -11.24 14.88
N LEU A 23 -14.77 -11.69 13.86
CA LEU A 23 -14.79 -11.14 12.50
C LEU A 23 -14.70 -12.27 11.47
N VAL A 24 -15.49 -12.14 10.41
CA VAL A 24 -15.33 -12.88 9.17
C VAL A 24 -15.04 -11.90 8.05
N GLN A 25 -13.89 -12.03 7.38
CA GLN A 25 -13.43 -11.15 6.29
C GLN A 25 -13.44 -11.92 4.98
N GLY A 26 -14.08 -11.37 3.96
CA GLY A 26 -14.00 -11.82 2.57
C GLY A 26 -12.83 -11.18 1.80
N ARG A 27 -12.53 -11.71 0.62
CA ARG A 27 -11.47 -11.23 -0.27
C ARG A 27 -11.97 -10.04 -1.10
N TRP A 28 -11.13 -9.01 -1.26
CA TRP A 28 -11.44 -7.96 -2.22
C TRP A 28 -11.25 -8.48 -3.65
N GLY A 29 -12.22 -8.19 -4.50
CA GLY A 29 -12.13 -8.30 -5.95
C GLY A 29 -12.00 -6.90 -6.59
N HIS A 30 -11.87 -6.85 -7.91
CA HIS A 30 -11.59 -5.61 -8.63
C HIS A 30 -12.57 -5.43 -9.80
N LEU A 31 -13.33 -4.32 -9.82
CA LEU A 31 -14.29 -3.99 -10.87
C LEU A 31 -13.59 -3.49 -12.15
N ASN A 32 -12.55 -2.67 -11.98
CA ASN A 32 -11.89 -1.93 -13.07
C ASN A 32 -10.42 -2.31 -13.24
N ARG A 33 -10.03 -3.55 -12.95
CA ARG A 33 -8.63 -4.00 -12.97
C ARG A 33 -7.91 -3.85 -14.33
N THR A 34 -8.66 -3.90 -15.43
CA THR A 34 -8.13 -3.85 -16.80
C THR A 34 -8.28 -2.48 -17.45
N GLU A 35 -8.70 -1.47 -16.71
CA GLU A 35 -8.96 -0.14 -17.24
C GLU A 35 -7.66 0.62 -17.59
N SER A 36 -6.58 0.37 -16.84
CA SER A 36 -5.25 0.96 -17.10
C SER A 36 -4.12 0.10 -16.54
N GLY A 37 -2.89 0.38 -16.93
CA GLY A 37 -1.70 -0.24 -16.32
C GLY A 37 -1.60 0.04 -14.82
N LEU A 38 -2.05 1.21 -14.36
CA LEU A 38 -2.10 1.58 -12.94
C LEU A 38 -3.10 0.71 -12.17
N THR A 39 -4.32 0.52 -12.67
CA THR A 39 -5.33 -0.33 -12.01
C THR A 39 -4.95 -1.80 -12.05
N LEU A 40 -4.32 -2.25 -13.15
CA LEU A 40 -3.82 -3.62 -13.25
C LEU A 40 -2.72 -3.88 -12.20
N ALA A 41 -1.73 -3.01 -12.10
CA ALA A 41 -0.67 -3.13 -11.11
C ALA A 41 -1.21 -3.10 -9.67
N GLN A 42 -2.12 -2.18 -9.34
CA GLN A 42 -2.79 -2.13 -8.03
C GLN A 42 -3.53 -3.44 -7.73
N SER A 43 -4.24 -4.01 -8.72
CA SER A 43 -4.96 -5.27 -8.53
C SER A 43 -4.03 -6.41 -8.15
N ILE A 44 -2.84 -6.50 -8.77
CA ILE A 44 -1.82 -7.50 -8.44
C ILE A 44 -1.30 -7.31 -7.02
N GLY A 45 -1.03 -6.05 -6.63
CA GLY A 45 -0.59 -5.73 -5.27
C GLY A 45 -1.61 -6.12 -4.19
N ILE A 46 -2.89 -5.78 -4.40
CA ILE A 46 -3.99 -6.12 -3.49
C ILE A 46 -4.24 -7.63 -3.46
N ASP A 47 -4.14 -8.33 -4.61
CA ASP A 47 -4.21 -9.79 -4.65
C ASP A 47 -3.09 -10.41 -3.80
N GLY A 48 -1.87 -9.85 -3.80
CA GLY A 48 -0.78 -10.28 -2.91
C GLY A 48 -1.19 -10.29 -1.45
N HIS A 49 -1.81 -9.21 -1.01
CA HIS A 49 -2.31 -9.07 0.35
C HIS A 49 -3.42 -10.08 0.67
N PHE A 50 -4.49 -10.16 -0.13
CA PHE A 50 -5.64 -11.01 0.20
C PHE A 50 -5.38 -12.49 -0.08
N VAL A 51 -4.77 -12.83 -1.24
CA VAL A 51 -4.59 -14.23 -1.66
C VAL A 51 -3.51 -14.92 -0.83
N VAL A 52 -2.43 -14.21 -0.48
CA VAL A 52 -1.31 -14.80 0.25
C VAL A 52 -1.30 -14.40 1.72
N GLU A 53 -1.21 -13.09 2.02
CA GLU A 53 -0.99 -12.66 3.41
C GLU A 53 -2.18 -12.93 4.33
N GLN A 54 -3.40 -12.51 3.96
CA GLN A 54 -4.58 -12.72 4.80
C GLN A 54 -4.89 -14.21 4.97
N SER A 55 -4.73 -15.01 3.90
CA SER A 55 -4.86 -16.45 3.99
C SER A 55 -3.86 -17.05 4.95
N ALA A 56 -2.58 -16.73 4.80
CA ALA A 56 -1.51 -17.23 5.65
C ALA A 56 -1.70 -16.82 7.12
N ARG A 57 -2.13 -15.58 7.38
CA ARG A 57 -2.39 -15.09 8.74
C ARG A 57 -3.55 -15.82 9.38
N SER A 58 -4.68 -15.94 8.68
CA SER A 58 -5.87 -16.61 9.20
C SER A 58 -5.63 -18.10 9.44
N TRP A 59 -5.02 -18.81 8.48
CA TRP A 59 -4.79 -20.26 8.58
C TRP A 59 -3.61 -20.59 9.50
N GLY A 60 -2.60 -19.72 9.56
CA GLY A 60 -1.43 -19.87 10.42
C GLY A 60 -1.67 -19.44 11.87
N GLY A 61 -2.86 -18.95 12.22
CA GLY A 61 -3.18 -18.46 13.57
C GLY A 61 -2.34 -17.24 13.97
N LEU A 62 -2.01 -16.38 13.02
CA LEU A 62 -1.41 -15.06 13.25
C LEU A 62 -2.52 -14.00 13.38
N PHE A 63 -2.19 -12.87 13.97
CA PHE A 63 -3.12 -11.74 13.98
C PHE A 63 -3.27 -11.19 12.55
N MET A 64 -4.52 -11.00 12.14
CA MET A 64 -4.89 -10.41 10.87
C MET A 64 -5.66 -9.11 11.09
N ASN A 65 -5.84 -8.31 10.04
CA ASN A 65 -6.65 -7.11 10.11
C ASN A 65 -7.94 -7.22 9.29
N PHE A 66 -8.96 -6.53 9.74
CA PHE A 66 -10.07 -6.08 8.91
C PHE A 66 -9.59 -4.99 7.97
N ASN A 67 -10.04 -4.99 6.73
CA ASN A 67 -9.64 -4.01 5.72
C ASN A 67 -10.70 -2.92 5.51
N GLY A 68 -11.49 -2.62 6.55
CA GLY A 68 -12.52 -1.59 6.53
C GLY A 68 -13.81 -1.96 5.79
N THR A 69 -13.81 -3.04 4.99
CA THR A 69 -14.94 -3.47 4.16
C THR A 69 -14.90 -4.97 3.89
N ALA A 70 -15.95 -5.51 3.28
CA ALA A 70 -16.06 -6.92 2.90
C ALA A 70 -15.95 -7.90 4.09
N GLY A 71 -16.45 -7.50 5.24
CA GLY A 71 -16.48 -8.36 6.43
C GLY A 71 -17.68 -8.12 7.33
N VAL A 72 -17.90 -9.07 8.23
CA VAL A 72 -18.98 -9.05 9.23
C VAL A 72 -18.37 -9.17 10.60
N TRP A 73 -18.73 -8.26 11.50
CA TRP A 73 -18.31 -8.25 12.88
C TRP A 73 -19.37 -8.79 13.83
N ARG A 74 -18.96 -9.55 14.81
CA ARG A 74 -19.77 -9.80 16.01
C ARG A 74 -19.77 -8.54 16.88
N LYS A 75 -20.93 -7.98 17.20
CA LYS A 75 -21.05 -6.79 18.03
C LYS A 75 -20.27 -6.91 19.34
N GLN A 76 -20.36 -8.07 20.01
CA GLN A 76 -19.65 -8.29 21.29
C GLN A 76 -18.12 -8.17 21.13
N ALA A 77 -17.54 -8.65 20.02
CA ALA A 77 -16.10 -8.51 19.78
C ALA A 77 -15.65 -7.04 19.63
N ILE A 78 -16.50 -6.19 19.10
CA ILE A 78 -16.26 -4.73 19.04
C ILE A 78 -16.31 -4.14 20.46
N LEU A 79 -17.32 -4.50 21.26
CA LEU A 79 -17.50 -3.98 22.62
C LEU A 79 -16.36 -4.41 23.55
N ASP A 80 -15.98 -5.67 23.52
CA ASP A 80 -14.89 -6.23 24.35
C ASP A 80 -13.53 -5.64 23.98
N ALA A 81 -13.37 -5.19 22.73
CA ALA A 81 -12.17 -4.47 22.28
C ALA A 81 -12.16 -2.98 22.69
N GLY A 82 -13.22 -2.47 23.34
CA GLY A 82 -13.35 -1.07 23.71
C GLY A 82 -14.04 -0.19 22.65
N GLY A 83 -14.65 -0.79 21.63
CA GLY A 83 -15.34 -0.05 20.56
C GLY A 83 -14.42 0.45 19.45
N TRP A 84 -15.01 1.18 18.52
CA TRP A 84 -14.27 1.88 17.46
C TRP A 84 -13.59 3.13 18.01
N GLU A 85 -12.31 3.32 17.68
CA GLU A 85 -11.53 4.49 18.06
C GLU A 85 -11.01 5.17 16.78
N GLY A 86 -11.13 6.50 16.69
CA GLY A 86 -10.74 7.28 15.52
C GLY A 86 -9.38 8.00 15.68
N ASP A 87 -8.53 7.54 16.57
CA ASP A 87 -7.22 8.12 16.87
C ASP A 87 -6.11 7.68 15.91
N THR A 88 -6.38 6.67 15.07
CA THR A 88 -5.53 6.23 13.97
C THR A 88 -6.24 6.36 12.63
N LEU A 89 -5.50 6.51 11.53
CA LEU A 89 -6.08 6.55 10.18
C LEU A 89 -6.45 5.16 9.62
N THR A 90 -6.21 4.10 10.38
CA THR A 90 -6.61 2.72 10.10
C THR A 90 -7.29 2.15 11.34
N GLU A 91 -8.44 2.73 11.67
CA GLU A 91 -9.30 2.34 12.79
C GLU A 91 -9.73 0.88 12.71
N ASP A 92 -9.83 0.35 11.50
CA ASP A 92 -10.12 -1.04 11.19
C ASP A 92 -8.99 -1.99 11.64
N MET A 93 -7.75 -1.66 11.34
CA MET A 93 -6.58 -2.40 11.80
C MET A 93 -6.43 -2.31 13.32
N ASP A 94 -6.60 -1.12 13.91
CA ASP A 94 -6.53 -0.91 15.35
C ASP A 94 -7.56 -1.78 16.10
N LEU A 95 -8.84 -1.71 15.72
CA LEU A 95 -9.89 -2.55 16.30
C LEU A 95 -9.58 -4.03 16.14
N SER A 96 -9.06 -4.44 14.98
CA SER A 96 -8.69 -5.83 14.70
C SER A 96 -7.67 -6.36 15.70
N TYR A 97 -6.64 -5.60 15.97
CA TYR A 97 -5.59 -5.99 16.93
C TYR A 97 -6.12 -6.00 18.37
N ARG A 98 -6.91 -4.99 18.76
CA ARG A 98 -7.51 -4.93 20.11
C ARG A 98 -8.47 -6.09 20.36
N SER A 99 -9.27 -6.45 19.37
CA SER A 99 -10.22 -7.57 19.46
C SER A 99 -9.48 -8.91 19.62
N GLN A 100 -8.41 -9.14 18.85
CA GLN A 100 -7.60 -10.36 18.97
C GLN A 100 -6.84 -10.44 20.30
N LEU A 101 -6.37 -9.30 20.82
CA LEU A 101 -5.79 -9.22 22.16
C LEU A 101 -6.81 -9.49 23.26
N ALA A 102 -8.10 -9.21 23.04
CA ALA A 102 -9.20 -9.59 23.92
C ALA A 102 -9.62 -11.07 23.78
N GLY A 103 -8.93 -11.86 22.95
CA GLY A 103 -9.14 -13.30 22.80
C GLY A 103 -10.10 -13.69 21.67
N TRP A 104 -10.58 -12.75 20.87
CA TRP A 104 -11.42 -13.06 19.71
C TRP A 104 -10.60 -13.59 18.54
N LYS A 105 -11.20 -14.50 17.77
CA LYS A 105 -10.63 -15.04 16.54
C LYS A 105 -11.14 -14.25 15.33
N MET A 106 -10.32 -14.16 14.30
CA MET A 106 -10.70 -13.64 13.00
C MET A 106 -10.59 -14.72 11.93
N LYS A 107 -11.58 -14.77 11.05
CA LYS A 107 -11.67 -15.75 9.98
C LYS A 107 -11.59 -15.04 8.63
N PHE A 108 -10.66 -15.46 7.79
CA PHE A 108 -10.62 -15.07 6.40
C PHE A 108 -11.27 -16.14 5.53
N VAL A 109 -12.20 -15.74 4.66
CA VAL A 109 -12.90 -16.66 3.74
C VAL A 109 -12.50 -16.29 2.31
N PHE A 110 -11.61 -17.10 1.76
CA PHE A 110 -10.95 -16.87 0.48
C PHE A 110 -11.94 -16.78 -0.70
N ASP A 111 -12.95 -17.66 -0.71
CA ASP A 111 -13.89 -17.80 -1.84
C ASP A 111 -15.01 -16.75 -1.84
N VAL A 112 -15.16 -15.99 -0.76
CA VAL A 112 -16.11 -14.87 -0.68
C VAL A 112 -15.46 -13.62 -1.23
N ILE A 113 -15.72 -13.32 -2.50
CA ILE A 113 -15.12 -12.19 -3.21
C ILE A 113 -16.08 -11.01 -3.21
N VAL A 114 -15.59 -9.84 -2.80
CA VAL A 114 -16.34 -8.58 -2.81
C VAL A 114 -15.64 -7.58 -3.72
N PRO A 115 -16.12 -7.38 -4.96
CA PRO A 115 -15.51 -6.48 -5.91
C PRO A 115 -15.54 -5.03 -5.47
N ALA A 116 -14.44 -4.31 -5.72
CA ALA A 116 -14.27 -2.90 -5.43
C ALA A 116 -13.64 -2.16 -6.61
N GLU A 117 -13.91 -0.87 -6.70
CA GLU A 117 -13.26 0.01 -7.65
C GLU A 117 -11.88 0.44 -7.13
N LEU A 118 -10.86 0.37 -7.99
CA LEU A 118 -9.50 0.84 -7.73
C LEU A 118 -9.35 2.31 -8.15
N PRO A 119 -8.51 3.11 -7.49
CA PRO A 119 -8.15 4.44 -7.96
C PRO A 119 -7.58 4.43 -9.38
N ASN A 120 -8.13 5.25 -10.27
CA ASN A 120 -7.67 5.35 -11.65
C ASN A 120 -6.58 6.40 -11.85
N ASP A 121 -6.41 7.26 -10.87
CA ASP A 121 -5.44 8.34 -10.92
C ASP A 121 -4.29 8.13 -9.91
N ILE A 122 -3.10 8.58 -10.31
CA ILE A 122 -1.88 8.39 -9.52
C ILE A 122 -1.91 9.17 -8.20
N ASN A 123 -2.54 10.35 -8.17
CA ASN A 123 -2.61 11.17 -6.97
C ASN A 123 -3.60 10.59 -5.95
N ALA A 124 -4.73 10.03 -6.41
CA ALA A 124 -5.67 9.30 -5.56
C ALA A 124 -5.04 8.01 -4.99
N PHE A 125 -4.27 7.28 -5.81
CA PHE A 125 -3.49 6.13 -5.37
C PHE A 125 -2.46 6.52 -4.30
N LYS A 126 -1.64 7.57 -4.54
CA LYS A 126 -0.67 8.09 -3.57
C LYS A 126 -1.33 8.51 -2.26
N ALA A 127 -2.46 9.22 -2.33
CA ALA A 127 -3.21 9.64 -1.14
C ALA A 127 -3.73 8.44 -0.34
N GLN A 128 -4.20 7.39 -1.02
CA GLN A 128 -4.62 6.14 -0.39
C GLN A 128 -3.45 5.44 0.30
N GLN A 129 -2.32 5.28 -0.41
CA GLN A 129 -1.11 4.62 0.14
C GLN A 129 -0.50 5.41 1.29
N PHE A 130 -0.47 6.75 1.20
CA PHE A 130 -0.05 7.62 2.29
C PHE A 130 -0.89 7.42 3.56
N ARG A 131 -2.22 7.35 3.40
CA ARG A 131 -3.13 7.11 4.53
C ARG A 131 -2.89 5.74 5.15
N TRP A 132 -2.75 4.70 4.34
CA TRP A 132 -2.47 3.35 4.85
C TRP A 132 -1.11 3.26 5.54
N ALA A 133 -0.07 3.86 4.96
CA ALA A 133 1.26 3.90 5.56
C ALA A 133 1.25 4.62 6.91
N LYS A 134 0.64 5.81 6.96
CA LYS A 134 0.54 6.58 8.20
C LYS A 134 -0.28 5.84 9.25
N GLY A 135 -1.46 5.34 8.91
CA GLY A 135 -2.36 4.64 9.81
C GLY A 135 -1.74 3.35 10.36
N SER A 136 -1.07 2.57 9.51
CA SER A 136 -0.39 1.34 9.94
C SER A 136 0.68 1.62 11.01
N ILE A 137 1.52 2.63 10.80
CA ILE A 137 2.54 3.03 11.80
C ILE A 137 1.91 3.61 13.08
N GLN A 138 0.84 4.41 12.97
CA GLN A 138 0.09 4.87 14.14
C GLN A 138 -0.47 3.69 14.94
N THR A 139 -1.07 2.72 14.26
CA THR A 139 -1.56 1.49 14.89
C THR A 139 -0.41 0.70 15.51
N ALA A 140 0.74 0.57 14.83
CA ALA A 140 1.92 -0.08 15.39
C ALA A 140 2.35 0.54 16.72
N ILE A 141 2.49 1.87 16.77
CA ILE A 141 2.87 2.61 17.99
C ILE A 141 1.88 2.34 19.12
N LYS A 142 0.57 2.29 18.81
CA LYS A 142 -0.51 2.08 19.78
C LYS A 142 -0.59 0.64 20.29
N VAL A 143 -0.53 -0.34 19.41
CA VAL A 143 -0.87 -1.74 19.76
C VAL A 143 0.33 -2.62 20.07
N LEU A 144 1.52 -2.38 19.49
CA LEU A 144 2.69 -3.24 19.69
C LEU A 144 3.13 -3.37 21.15
N PRO A 145 3.11 -2.30 21.98
CA PRO A 145 3.44 -2.44 23.41
C PRO A 145 2.54 -3.45 24.14
N ARG A 146 1.25 -3.51 23.76
CA ARG A 146 0.29 -4.48 24.31
C ARG A 146 0.54 -5.88 23.76
N VAL A 147 0.83 -6.01 22.46
CA VAL A 147 1.17 -7.29 21.80
C VAL A 147 2.41 -7.92 22.44
N PHE A 148 3.47 -7.15 22.68
CA PHE A 148 4.70 -7.68 23.28
C PHE A 148 4.53 -8.10 24.73
N ARG A 149 3.68 -7.42 25.50
CA ARG A 149 3.34 -7.78 26.89
C ARG A 149 2.36 -8.95 27.01
N ALA A 150 1.58 -9.21 25.95
CA ALA A 150 0.56 -10.27 25.99
C ALA A 150 1.18 -11.67 26.09
N LYS A 151 0.48 -12.60 26.75
CA LYS A 151 0.84 -14.02 26.85
C LYS A 151 0.41 -14.77 25.58
N ILE A 152 1.04 -14.46 24.46
CA ILE A 152 0.80 -15.06 23.15
C ILE A 152 2.10 -15.59 22.56
N PRO A 153 2.07 -16.58 21.63
CA PRO A 153 3.27 -17.15 21.04
C PRO A 153 4.18 -16.11 20.38
N PHE A 154 5.50 -16.28 20.46
CA PHE A 154 6.48 -15.36 19.87
C PHE A 154 6.26 -15.14 18.36
N ARG A 155 5.88 -16.21 17.63
CA ARG A 155 5.54 -16.09 16.18
C ARG A 155 4.41 -15.08 15.90
N VAL A 156 3.42 -14.97 16.81
CA VAL A 156 2.33 -14.00 16.68
C VAL A 156 2.84 -12.58 16.97
N LYS A 157 3.73 -12.41 17.96
CA LYS A 157 4.37 -11.13 18.27
C LYS A 157 5.21 -10.64 17.09
N LEU A 158 6.06 -11.50 16.55
CA LEU A 158 6.91 -11.19 15.39
C LEU A 158 6.05 -10.89 14.15
N GLY A 159 5.05 -11.74 13.87
CA GLY A 159 4.12 -11.52 12.77
C GLY A 159 3.33 -10.22 12.89
N SER A 160 2.96 -9.82 14.13
CA SER A 160 2.30 -8.53 14.39
C SER A 160 3.22 -7.36 14.16
N PHE A 161 4.47 -7.44 14.63
CA PHE A 161 5.48 -6.43 14.38
C PHE A 161 5.69 -6.21 12.88
N MET A 162 6.00 -7.27 12.14
CA MET A 162 6.21 -7.17 10.68
C MET A 162 4.99 -6.63 9.95
N HIS A 163 3.78 -7.05 10.33
CA HIS A 163 2.55 -6.63 9.69
C HIS A 163 2.23 -5.15 9.91
N THR A 164 2.39 -4.65 11.13
CA THR A 164 2.02 -3.25 11.43
C THR A 164 3.11 -2.26 11.03
N THR A 165 4.37 -2.71 10.87
CA THR A 165 5.52 -1.84 10.53
C THR A 165 5.99 -1.96 9.10
N HIS A 166 5.34 -2.77 8.25
CA HIS A 166 5.83 -3.06 6.89
C HIS A 166 6.03 -1.80 6.03
N TYR A 167 5.29 -0.72 6.25
CA TYR A 167 5.50 0.55 5.55
C TYR A 167 6.83 1.23 5.89
N SER A 168 7.53 0.81 6.94
CA SER A 168 8.91 1.28 7.22
C SER A 168 9.91 0.90 6.13
N ILE A 169 9.55 0.03 5.20
CA ILE A 169 10.36 -0.26 4.02
C ILE A 169 10.61 0.99 3.15
N HIS A 170 9.64 1.91 3.07
CA HIS A 170 9.75 3.09 2.20
C HIS A 170 10.87 4.06 2.62
N PRO A 171 11.04 4.47 3.90
CA PRO A 171 12.22 5.23 4.31
C PRO A 171 13.52 4.46 4.10
N CYS A 172 13.54 3.12 4.27
CA CYS A 172 14.73 2.32 3.96
C CYS A 172 15.03 2.32 2.45
N MET A 173 14.02 2.20 1.60
CA MET A 173 14.18 2.29 0.14
C MET A 173 14.74 3.65 -0.28
N LEU A 174 14.17 4.75 0.24
CA LEU A 174 14.64 6.10 -0.05
C LEU A 174 16.09 6.30 0.43
N PHE A 175 16.40 5.86 1.65
CA PHE A 175 17.77 5.90 2.19
C PHE A 175 18.74 5.12 1.31
N THR A 176 18.39 3.91 0.89
CA THR A 176 19.23 3.07 0.01
C THR A 176 19.47 3.76 -1.34
N ALA A 177 18.42 4.37 -1.92
CA ALA A 177 18.54 5.12 -3.17
C ALA A 177 19.52 6.30 -3.05
N LEU A 178 19.41 7.06 -1.94
CA LEU A 178 20.26 8.23 -1.68
C LEU A 178 21.72 7.84 -1.36
N CYS A 179 21.94 6.71 -0.71
CA CYS A 179 23.29 6.21 -0.39
C CYS A 179 24.02 5.60 -1.59
N ALA A 180 23.34 5.19 -2.65
CA ALA A 180 23.94 4.47 -3.76
C ALA A 180 25.09 5.25 -4.42
N PHE A 181 24.89 6.53 -4.76
CA PHE A 181 25.93 7.36 -5.38
C PHE A 181 27.08 7.73 -4.43
N PRO A 182 26.86 8.16 -3.18
CA PRO A 182 27.92 8.37 -2.20
C PRO A 182 28.78 7.12 -1.97
N LEU A 183 28.17 5.94 -1.93
CA LEU A 183 28.89 4.67 -1.80
C LEU A 183 29.85 4.43 -2.98
N LEU A 184 29.46 4.80 -4.20
CA LEU A 184 30.33 4.69 -5.37
C LEU A 184 31.47 5.72 -5.31
N ALA A 185 31.16 6.97 -4.95
CA ALA A 185 32.08 8.10 -5.07
C ALA A 185 33.15 8.13 -3.96
N TRP A 186 32.78 7.77 -2.74
CA TRP A 186 33.64 7.97 -1.56
C TRP A 186 34.09 6.69 -0.87
N PHE A 187 33.45 5.57 -1.20
CA PHE A 187 33.80 4.31 -0.54
C PHE A 187 34.44 3.33 -1.52
N GLU A 188 35.78 3.24 -1.43
CA GLU A 188 36.48 2.00 -1.74
C GLU A 188 36.62 1.07 -0.49
N PRO A 189 35.73 1.07 0.47
CA PRO A 189 35.91 0.46 1.79
C PRO A 189 35.75 -1.06 1.76
N ILE A 190 35.38 -1.58 0.63
CA ILE A 190 35.03 -2.98 0.46
C ILE A 190 36.32 -3.84 0.32
N ARG A 191 37.46 -3.24 0.01
CA ARG A 191 38.75 -3.95 -0.16
C ARG A 191 39.30 -4.63 1.10
N GLY A 192 38.77 -4.34 2.28
CA GLY A 192 39.26 -4.93 3.55
C GLY A 192 38.30 -5.87 4.25
N LEU A 193 37.06 -6.03 3.77
CA LEU A 193 36.08 -6.88 4.43
C LEU A 193 36.22 -8.35 3.99
N PRO A 194 36.07 -9.32 4.92
CA PRO A 194 36.08 -10.73 4.58
C PRO A 194 34.99 -11.09 3.56
N THR A 195 35.30 -11.96 2.62
CA THR A 195 34.41 -12.37 1.50
C THR A 195 33.06 -12.92 1.99
N TRP A 196 33.04 -13.57 3.15
CA TRP A 196 31.80 -14.12 3.73
C TRP A 196 30.78 -13.02 4.12
N ILE A 197 31.24 -11.83 4.53
CA ILE A 197 30.32 -10.70 4.83
C ILE A 197 29.58 -10.28 3.56
N PHE A 198 30.30 -10.21 2.41
CA PHE A 198 29.67 -9.92 1.13
C PHE A 198 28.70 -11.01 0.70
N ALA A 199 29.05 -12.27 0.88
CA ALA A 199 28.16 -13.38 0.55
C ALA A 199 26.87 -13.33 1.34
N ILE A 200 26.96 -13.04 2.64
CA ILE A 200 25.77 -12.87 3.51
C ILE A 200 24.95 -11.64 3.05
N ALA A 201 25.58 -10.47 2.90
CA ALA A 201 24.89 -9.26 2.47
C ALA A 201 24.22 -9.44 1.10
N PHE A 202 24.92 -10.03 0.14
CA PHE A 202 24.38 -10.34 -1.18
C PHE A 202 23.18 -11.29 -1.09
N THR A 203 23.26 -12.35 -0.27
CA THR A 203 22.16 -13.29 -0.07
C THR A 203 20.93 -12.58 0.46
N PHE A 204 21.06 -11.71 1.47
CA PHE A 204 19.93 -10.95 2.01
C PHE A 204 19.35 -9.98 0.97
N ILE A 205 20.18 -9.26 0.23
CA ILE A 205 19.75 -8.35 -0.84
C ILE A 205 19.01 -9.12 -1.93
N PHE A 206 19.52 -10.26 -2.35
CA PHE A 206 18.93 -11.11 -3.36
C PHE A 206 17.58 -11.66 -2.93
N LEU A 207 17.48 -12.19 -1.70
CA LEU A 207 16.22 -12.65 -1.12
C LEU A 207 15.19 -11.51 -1.01
N ALA A 208 15.61 -10.33 -0.54
CA ALA A 208 14.74 -9.17 -0.43
C ALA A 208 14.23 -8.70 -1.81
N ALA A 209 15.04 -8.81 -2.85
CA ALA A 209 14.63 -8.45 -4.22
C ALA A 209 13.66 -9.45 -4.84
N ILE A 210 13.82 -10.76 -4.55
CA ILE A 210 13.02 -11.83 -5.13
C ILE A 210 11.70 -12.05 -4.36
N ALA A 211 11.70 -11.89 -3.05
CA ALA A 211 10.56 -12.20 -2.21
C ALA A 211 9.23 -11.54 -2.65
N PRO A 212 9.17 -10.23 -2.99
CA PRO A 212 7.96 -9.62 -3.51
C PRO A 212 7.51 -10.26 -4.83
N SER A 213 8.45 -10.59 -5.73
CA SER A 213 8.15 -11.22 -7.02
C SER A 213 7.54 -12.61 -6.83
N VAL A 214 8.07 -13.40 -5.91
CA VAL A 214 7.50 -14.72 -5.55
C VAL A 214 6.12 -14.56 -4.93
N LEU A 215 5.92 -13.61 -4.02
CA LEU A 215 4.62 -13.31 -3.41
C LEU A 215 3.56 -13.05 -4.49
N TYR A 216 3.84 -12.15 -5.43
CA TYR A 216 2.90 -11.79 -6.47
C TYR A 216 2.71 -12.90 -7.50
N PHE A 217 3.75 -13.67 -7.82
CA PHE A 217 3.64 -14.86 -8.65
C PHE A 217 2.65 -15.86 -8.04
N VAL A 218 2.83 -16.21 -6.76
CA VAL A 218 1.93 -17.12 -6.03
C VAL A 218 0.52 -16.56 -5.96
N ALA A 219 0.38 -15.25 -5.65
CA ALA A 219 -0.92 -14.58 -5.60
C ALA A 219 -1.67 -14.70 -6.94
N GLN A 220 -1.00 -14.40 -8.07
CA GLN A 220 -1.63 -14.50 -9.38
C GLN A 220 -1.95 -15.95 -9.77
N ARG A 221 -1.07 -16.90 -9.45
CA ARG A 221 -1.30 -18.34 -9.69
C ARG A 221 -2.52 -18.87 -8.93
N CYS A 222 -2.73 -18.40 -7.69
CA CYS A 222 -3.79 -18.85 -6.79
C CYS A 222 -5.07 -18.00 -6.86
N SER A 223 -5.05 -16.84 -7.53
CA SER A 223 -6.20 -15.92 -7.60
C SER A 223 -7.43 -16.47 -8.31
N GLY A 224 -7.26 -17.52 -9.15
CA GLY A 224 -8.32 -18.09 -9.97
C GLY A 224 -8.59 -17.33 -11.28
N TYR A 225 -7.82 -16.28 -11.60
CA TYR A 225 -8.02 -15.54 -12.84
C TYR A 225 -7.48 -16.29 -14.05
N THR A 226 -8.29 -16.35 -15.12
CA THR A 226 -7.81 -16.76 -16.44
C THR A 226 -6.76 -15.76 -16.95
N GLY A 227 -5.72 -16.24 -17.63
CA GLY A 227 -4.67 -15.37 -18.17
C GLY A 227 -3.70 -14.79 -17.11
N TRP A 228 -3.64 -15.36 -15.90
CA TRP A 228 -2.74 -14.92 -14.82
C TRP A 228 -1.27 -14.78 -15.24
N LYS A 229 -0.80 -15.61 -16.20
CA LYS A 229 0.58 -15.53 -16.73
C LYS A 229 0.85 -14.21 -17.45
N VAL A 230 -0.11 -13.72 -18.25
CA VAL A 230 0.01 -12.43 -18.95
C VAL A 230 0.05 -11.26 -17.94
N ARG A 231 -0.70 -11.37 -16.86
CA ARG A 231 -0.69 -10.36 -15.78
C ARG A 231 0.68 -10.20 -15.13
N LEU A 232 1.50 -11.25 -15.09
CA LEU A 232 2.87 -11.18 -14.56
C LEU A 232 3.77 -10.23 -15.35
N LEU A 233 3.48 -9.97 -16.63
CA LEU A 233 4.19 -8.98 -17.43
C LEU A 233 4.02 -7.55 -16.88
N SER A 234 3.00 -7.31 -16.05
CA SER A 234 2.79 -6.01 -15.38
C SER A 234 3.50 -5.90 -14.03
N MET A 235 4.21 -6.94 -13.57
CA MET A 235 4.97 -6.89 -12.31
C MET A 235 6.03 -5.78 -12.28
N PRO A 236 6.79 -5.50 -13.36
CA PRO A 236 7.72 -4.37 -13.37
C PRO A 236 7.02 -3.02 -13.10
N ILE A 237 5.81 -2.83 -13.61
CA ILE A 237 5.01 -1.62 -13.35
C ILE A 237 4.64 -1.54 -11.86
N LEU A 238 4.19 -2.66 -11.27
CA LEU A 238 3.89 -2.72 -9.84
C LEU A 238 5.12 -2.40 -8.97
N MET A 239 6.28 -2.96 -9.33
CA MET A 239 7.53 -2.70 -8.61
C MET A 239 7.95 -1.22 -8.75
N ALA A 240 7.87 -0.65 -9.95
CA ALA A 240 8.16 0.75 -10.19
C ALA A 240 7.21 1.69 -9.42
N LEU A 241 5.91 1.36 -9.37
CA LEU A 241 4.93 2.11 -8.56
C LEU A 241 5.25 2.03 -7.06
N GLY A 242 5.59 0.84 -6.56
CA GLY A 242 5.97 0.64 -5.15
C GLY A 242 7.19 1.47 -4.75
N VAL A 243 8.21 1.51 -5.62
CA VAL A 243 9.39 2.37 -5.43
C VAL A 243 9.02 3.85 -5.58
N GLY A 244 8.26 4.20 -6.61
CA GLY A 244 7.95 5.59 -6.94
C GLY A 244 7.20 6.35 -5.84
N ILE A 245 6.35 5.65 -5.07
CA ILE A 245 5.64 6.26 -3.92
C ILE A 245 6.49 6.35 -2.65
N ALA A 246 7.74 5.87 -2.66
CA ALA A 246 8.54 5.80 -1.43
C ALA A 246 8.81 7.17 -0.80
N VAL A 247 8.95 8.25 -1.58
CA VAL A 247 9.08 9.62 -1.04
C VAL A 247 7.82 10.01 -0.26
N SER A 248 6.64 9.83 -0.87
CA SER A 248 5.35 10.13 -0.26
C SER A 248 5.12 9.32 1.02
N ASN A 249 5.34 8.00 0.96
CA ASN A 249 5.12 7.11 2.10
C ASN A 249 6.16 7.30 3.21
N THR A 250 7.39 7.68 2.87
CA THR A 250 8.39 8.12 3.88
C THR A 250 7.86 9.30 4.67
N GLY A 251 7.29 10.30 4.00
CA GLY A 251 6.60 11.41 4.68
C GLY A 251 5.45 10.95 5.57
N ALA A 252 4.70 9.92 5.16
CA ALA A 252 3.62 9.33 5.96
C ALA A 252 4.13 8.65 7.24
N VAL A 253 5.22 7.87 7.13
CA VAL A 253 5.88 7.22 8.28
C VAL A 253 6.39 8.25 9.27
N PHE A 254 7.10 9.28 8.81
CA PHE A 254 7.57 10.36 9.69
C PHE A 254 6.42 11.14 10.33
N ALA A 255 5.35 11.42 9.58
CA ALA A 255 4.16 12.07 10.13
C ALA A 255 3.45 11.23 11.21
N ALA A 256 3.50 9.91 11.12
CA ALA A 256 2.97 9.02 12.14
C ALA A 256 3.85 9.03 13.41
N VAL A 257 5.17 8.90 13.24
CA VAL A 257 6.13 8.86 14.36
C VAL A 257 6.15 10.20 15.13
N THR A 258 6.04 11.32 14.42
CA THR A 258 6.01 12.65 15.04
C THR A 258 4.64 13.05 15.63
N GLY A 259 3.65 12.15 15.59
CA GLY A 259 2.31 12.43 16.14
C GLY A 259 1.52 13.48 15.35
N LYS A 260 1.93 13.83 14.14
CA LYS A 260 1.24 14.83 13.32
C LYS A 260 -0.18 14.39 13.01
N LYS A 261 -1.18 15.13 13.47
CA LYS A 261 -2.59 14.85 13.21
C LYS A 261 -2.88 14.83 11.69
N GLY A 262 -3.81 14.03 11.25
CA GLY A 262 -4.28 13.98 9.86
C GLY A 262 -5.80 13.84 9.83
N SER A 263 -6.44 14.45 8.83
CA SER A 263 -7.86 14.23 8.57
C SER A 263 -8.05 13.04 7.64
N PHE A 264 -9.10 12.27 7.89
CA PHE A 264 -9.54 11.24 6.94
C PHE A 264 -10.14 11.90 5.70
N VAL A 265 -9.53 11.68 4.55
CA VAL A 265 -10.07 12.11 3.26
C VAL A 265 -10.35 10.86 2.43
N ARG A 266 -11.63 10.67 2.08
CA ARG A 266 -12.06 9.51 1.28
C ARG A 266 -11.44 9.57 -0.12
N THR A 267 -10.88 8.46 -0.58
CA THR A 267 -10.34 8.35 -1.95
C THR A 267 -11.46 8.53 -2.98
N PRO A 268 -11.34 9.46 -3.93
CA PRO A 268 -12.32 9.63 -5.00
C PRO A 268 -12.43 8.36 -5.86
N LYS A 269 -13.65 8.04 -6.30
CA LYS A 269 -13.94 6.93 -7.21
C LYS A 269 -14.91 7.43 -8.27
N LYS A 270 -14.84 6.88 -9.50
CA LYS A 270 -15.70 7.30 -10.62
C LYS A 270 -17.21 7.17 -10.34
N GLY A 271 -17.61 6.15 -9.60
CA GLY A 271 -19.00 5.95 -9.18
C GLY A 271 -19.52 6.90 -8.12
N ALA A 272 -18.70 7.76 -7.52
CA ALA A 272 -19.14 8.76 -6.57
C ALA A 272 -19.68 9.99 -7.31
N LYS A 273 -20.97 10.33 -7.13
CA LYS A 273 -21.65 11.49 -7.74
C LYS A 273 -21.08 12.87 -7.37
N SER A 274 -20.16 12.97 -6.44
CA SER A 274 -19.43 14.20 -6.11
C SER A 274 -17.94 13.98 -6.29
N ILE A 275 -17.39 14.56 -7.34
CA ILE A 275 -15.96 14.82 -7.42
C ILE A 275 -15.70 15.91 -6.39
N SER A 276 -15.30 15.52 -5.17
CA SER A 276 -14.75 16.51 -4.26
C SER A 276 -13.50 17.06 -4.95
N HIS A 277 -13.55 18.31 -5.40
CA HIS A 277 -12.37 19.01 -5.85
C HIS A 277 -11.36 18.98 -4.70
N TYR A 278 -10.40 18.08 -4.78
CA TYR A 278 -9.20 18.16 -3.97
C TYR A 278 -8.64 19.55 -4.23
N ALA A 279 -8.64 20.42 -3.22
CA ALA A 279 -7.97 21.71 -3.31
C ALA A 279 -6.52 21.43 -3.67
N GLN A 280 -6.19 21.65 -4.95
CA GLN A 280 -4.94 21.21 -5.53
C GLN A 280 -3.84 22.18 -5.09
N LYS A 281 -3.17 21.81 -4.01
CA LYS A 281 -1.88 22.40 -3.68
C LYS A 281 -0.86 21.95 -4.71
N PHE A 282 0.08 22.84 -5.05
CA PHE A 282 1.22 22.49 -5.90
C PHE A 282 1.87 21.18 -5.44
N PRO A 283 2.14 20.23 -6.34
CA PRO A 283 2.57 18.89 -5.99
C PRO A 283 4.07 18.84 -5.62
N VAL A 284 4.46 19.45 -4.51
CA VAL A 284 5.85 19.48 -4.01
C VAL A 284 6.44 18.06 -3.91
N ILE A 285 5.65 17.09 -3.48
CA ILE A 285 6.10 15.69 -3.37
C ILE A 285 6.47 15.13 -4.76
N ALA A 286 5.70 15.47 -5.81
CA ALA A 286 6.01 15.04 -7.17
C ALA A 286 7.33 15.68 -7.67
N ALA A 287 7.61 16.94 -7.31
CA ALA A 287 8.89 17.56 -7.62
C ALA A 287 10.06 16.83 -6.94
N LEU A 288 9.91 16.47 -5.66
CA LEU A 288 10.91 15.69 -4.94
C LEU A 288 11.11 14.30 -5.55
N GLU A 289 10.03 13.62 -5.99
CA GLU A 289 10.12 12.34 -6.69
C GLU A 289 10.93 12.47 -7.98
N ILE A 290 10.71 13.52 -8.77
CA ILE A 290 11.49 13.77 -10.00
C ILE A 290 12.97 14.05 -9.66
N VAL A 291 13.26 14.87 -8.66
CA VAL A 291 14.64 15.18 -8.24
C VAL A 291 15.37 13.89 -7.81
N VAL A 292 14.75 13.07 -6.98
CA VAL A 292 15.33 11.78 -6.56
C VAL A 292 15.48 10.82 -7.74
N GLY A 293 14.51 10.83 -8.67
CA GLY A 293 14.59 10.03 -9.89
C GLY A 293 15.77 10.45 -10.78
N CYS A 294 15.96 11.75 -11.02
CA CYS A 294 17.12 12.28 -11.74
C CYS A 294 18.44 11.93 -11.03
N TYR A 295 18.49 12.05 -9.71
CA TYR A 295 19.63 11.62 -8.91
C TYR A 295 19.94 10.12 -9.11
N CYS A 296 18.95 9.25 -9.15
CA CYS A 296 19.12 7.83 -9.43
C CYS A 296 19.63 7.58 -10.85
N VAL A 297 19.20 8.38 -11.85
CA VAL A 297 19.76 8.32 -13.23
C VAL A 297 21.24 8.66 -13.23
N VAL A 298 21.64 9.75 -12.57
CA VAL A 298 23.06 10.14 -12.45
C VAL A 298 23.88 9.03 -11.77
N GLY A 299 23.35 8.47 -10.68
CA GLY A 299 23.94 7.32 -10.01
C GLY A 299 24.10 6.13 -10.94
N LEU A 300 23.06 5.77 -11.69
CA LEU A 300 23.08 4.67 -12.65
C LEU A 300 24.19 4.85 -13.71
N LEU A 301 24.27 6.04 -14.30
CA LEU A 301 25.31 6.35 -15.30
C LEU A 301 26.73 6.27 -14.69
N ALA A 302 26.91 6.74 -13.47
CA ALA A 302 28.17 6.63 -12.75
C ALA A 302 28.55 5.16 -12.46
N TYR A 303 27.61 4.31 -12.08
CA TYR A 303 27.86 2.86 -11.87
C TYR A 303 28.20 2.15 -13.18
N ILE A 304 27.53 2.50 -14.29
CA ILE A 304 27.85 1.99 -15.63
C ILE A 304 29.25 2.43 -16.03
N GLY A 305 29.62 3.72 -15.89
CA GLY A 305 30.96 4.22 -16.18
C GLY A 305 32.06 3.58 -15.34
N ALA A 306 31.74 3.22 -14.09
CA ALA A 306 32.66 2.47 -13.22
C ALA A 306 32.65 0.95 -13.46
N GLN A 307 31.93 0.45 -14.46
CA GLN A 307 31.75 -0.98 -14.79
C GLN A 307 31.23 -1.84 -13.63
N LYS A 308 30.43 -1.27 -12.72
CA LYS A 308 29.82 -1.94 -11.56
C LYS A 308 28.36 -2.29 -11.82
N PHE A 309 28.08 -3.25 -12.67
CA PHE A 309 26.74 -3.54 -13.23
C PHE A 309 25.74 -4.17 -12.24
N ILE A 310 26.18 -4.75 -11.11
CA ILE A 310 25.28 -5.47 -10.17
C ILE A 310 24.21 -4.55 -9.59
N ILE A 311 24.53 -3.28 -9.31
CA ILE A 311 23.60 -2.30 -8.73
C ILE A 311 22.72 -1.63 -9.81
N GLY A 312 23.14 -1.68 -11.07
CA GLY A 312 22.46 -1.03 -12.19
C GLY A 312 20.97 -1.32 -12.30
N PRO A 313 20.51 -2.59 -12.31
CA PRO A 313 19.08 -2.92 -12.40
C PRO A 313 18.24 -2.32 -11.28
N PHE A 314 18.77 -2.26 -10.05
CA PHE A 314 18.08 -1.65 -8.91
C PHE A 314 17.97 -0.14 -9.07
N LEU A 315 19.06 0.54 -9.43
CA LEU A 315 19.04 1.98 -9.70
C LEU A 315 18.13 2.34 -10.88
N ALA A 316 18.12 1.51 -11.92
CA ALA A 316 17.20 1.68 -13.04
C ALA A 316 15.74 1.60 -12.60
N LEU A 317 15.38 0.62 -11.77
CA LEU A 317 14.05 0.48 -11.21
C LEU A 317 13.66 1.70 -10.35
N TYR A 318 14.59 2.19 -9.52
CA TYR A 318 14.39 3.39 -8.69
C TYR A 318 14.21 4.64 -9.55
N ALA A 319 15.06 4.84 -10.56
CA ALA A 319 14.97 5.96 -11.49
C ALA A 319 13.62 5.96 -12.22
N VAL A 320 13.25 4.82 -12.82
CA VAL A 320 11.98 4.66 -13.53
C VAL A 320 10.80 4.89 -12.58
N GLY A 321 10.81 4.29 -11.38
CA GLY A 321 9.73 4.41 -10.41
C GLY A 321 9.50 5.86 -9.97
N PHE A 322 10.54 6.55 -9.53
CA PHE A 322 10.43 7.94 -9.07
C PHE A 322 10.05 8.89 -10.21
N LEU A 323 10.68 8.77 -11.38
CA LEU A 323 10.37 9.63 -12.53
C LEU A 323 8.94 9.39 -13.02
N ALA A 324 8.53 8.13 -13.18
CA ALA A 324 7.17 7.82 -13.66
C ALA A 324 6.10 8.36 -12.70
N VAL A 325 6.23 8.10 -11.40
CA VAL A 325 5.24 8.58 -10.41
C VAL A 325 5.25 10.10 -10.30
N GLY A 326 6.41 10.74 -10.30
CA GLY A 326 6.53 12.20 -10.27
C GLY A 326 5.92 12.86 -11.50
N VAL A 327 6.28 12.42 -12.69
CA VAL A 327 5.77 12.96 -13.97
C VAL A 327 4.26 12.75 -14.08
N LEU A 328 3.75 11.54 -13.83
CA LEU A 328 2.32 11.26 -13.86
C LEU A 328 1.55 12.12 -12.85
N SER A 329 2.12 12.36 -11.67
CA SER A 329 1.52 13.23 -10.65
C SER A 329 1.40 14.68 -11.13
N PHE A 330 2.41 15.19 -11.85
CA PHE A 330 2.35 16.53 -12.44
C PHE A 330 1.36 16.60 -13.62
N MET A 331 1.42 15.63 -14.53
CA MET A 331 0.48 15.59 -15.67
C MET A 331 -0.95 15.67 -15.18
N GLN A 332 -1.31 14.85 -14.21
CA GLN A 332 -2.64 14.84 -13.64
C GLN A 332 -3.00 16.12 -12.87
N TYR A 333 -2.04 16.75 -12.20
CA TYR A 333 -2.26 18.06 -11.58
C TYR A 333 -2.66 19.11 -12.62
N PHE A 334 -1.97 19.16 -13.75
CA PHE A 334 -2.28 20.12 -14.83
C PHE A 334 -3.59 19.80 -15.55
N GLU A 335 -3.89 18.52 -15.79
CA GLU A 335 -5.19 18.10 -16.35
C GLU A 335 -6.34 18.57 -15.47
N ASN A 336 -6.25 18.31 -14.18
CA ASN A 336 -7.28 18.76 -13.21
C ASN A 336 -7.41 20.29 -13.13
N LEU A 337 -6.30 21.03 -13.26
CA LEU A 337 -6.34 22.50 -13.33
C LEU A 337 -7.07 23.00 -14.58
N MET A 338 -6.78 22.39 -15.73
CA MET A 338 -7.44 22.74 -17.00
C MET A 338 -8.94 22.44 -16.95
N ASP A 339 -9.33 21.30 -16.40
CA ASP A 339 -10.74 20.92 -16.27
C ASP A 339 -11.49 21.84 -15.30
N ALA A 340 -10.88 22.21 -14.19
CA ALA A 340 -11.45 23.19 -13.26
C ALA A 340 -11.62 24.57 -13.93
N HIS A 341 -10.69 24.98 -14.76
CA HIS A 341 -10.78 26.24 -15.52
C HIS A 341 -11.89 26.20 -16.58
N ARG A 342 -12.00 25.09 -17.31
CA ARG A 342 -13.10 24.86 -18.29
C ARG A 342 -14.46 24.86 -17.60
N ALA A 343 -14.59 24.19 -16.46
CA ALA A 343 -15.85 24.16 -15.70
C ALA A 343 -16.26 25.55 -15.21
N ARG A 344 -15.32 26.35 -14.70
CA ARG A 344 -15.59 27.77 -14.31
C ARG A 344 -16.04 28.64 -15.48
N ARG A 345 -15.41 28.50 -16.66
CA ARG A 345 -15.82 29.24 -17.87
C ARG A 345 -17.22 28.84 -18.33
N ALA A 346 -17.53 27.53 -18.32
CA ALA A 346 -18.86 27.06 -18.70
C ALA A 346 -19.95 27.58 -17.72
N GLN A 347 -19.65 27.60 -16.42
CA GLN A 347 -20.57 28.12 -15.41
C GLN A 347 -20.77 29.64 -15.57
N ALA A 348 -19.70 30.39 -15.80
CA ALA A 348 -19.80 31.85 -16.06
C ALA A 348 -20.62 32.15 -17.32
N ALA A 349 -20.45 31.41 -18.41
CA ALA A 349 -21.22 31.54 -19.62
C ALA A 349 -22.72 31.23 -19.41
N ALA A 350 -23.02 30.15 -18.63
CA ALA A 350 -24.41 29.82 -18.29
C ALA A 350 -25.08 30.90 -17.43
N THR A 351 -24.34 31.48 -16.47
CA THR A 351 -24.85 32.58 -15.64
C THR A 351 -25.10 33.86 -16.44
N ALA A 352 -24.25 34.18 -17.41
CA ALA A 352 -24.45 35.34 -18.31
C ALA A 352 -25.71 35.18 -19.16
N GLN A 353 -26.00 33.99 -19.69
CA GLN A 353 -27.21 33.73 -20.48
C GLN A 353 -28.52 33.84 -19.66
N VAL A 354 -28.47 33.63 -18.35
CA VAL A 354 -29.63 33.77 -17.46
C VAL A 354 -29.92 35.23 -17.10
N HIS A 355 -28.92 36.12 -17.21
CA HIS A 355 -29.10 37.58 -16.99
C HIS A 355 -29.54 38.34 -18.23
N ASP A 356 -29.46 37.74 -19.41
CA ASP A 356 -29.90 38.34 -20.68
C ASP A 356 -31.37 37.98 -21.06
N ILE A 357 -32.09 37.26 -20.19
CA ILE A 357 -33.53 36.92 -20.26
C ILE A 357 -34.29 37.69 -19.18
#